data_4c7c488a7910c762240079fc5e427100
#
_entry.id   4c7c488a7910c762240079fc5e427100
#
_cell.length_a   1.000
_cell.length_b   1.000
_cell.length_c   1.000
_cell.angle_alpha   90.00
_cell.angle_beta   90.00
_cell.angle_gamma   90.00
#
_symmetry.space_group_name_H-M   'P 1'
#
loop_
_entity.id
_entity.type
_entity.pdbx_description
1 polymer ?
#
loop_
_entity_poly.entity_id
_entity_poly.type
_entity_poly.pdbx_seq_one_letter_code
_entity_poly.pdbx_strand_id
1 'polypeptide(L)'
;MIIKNVGFIGLGAMGSVMAPLIVKAGYNVFGYDIHINIAKSSGIKQIFNIKEFTNLDVIIFMLPNGKIVADVTDELLKNNVTSILIDMSSSDPRDTKELGQKLKIKDIKFLDAPVSGGVSRAKIGELMIMAGGHEDHIEIVQKLLSVMGKVQFAGPLGSGHAIKALNNYVSAAGLIASFEALATAISFGIKPENFLKIINGATGKNNTTEVKLDKFVISEKFNSGFALDLMVKDVSIADSLIKDLSADKPLSENVSSYLSKSLEKLGVNPDHTEVYKVLKKTT
;
A
#
# COMPACT_ATOMS: atom_id res chain seq x y z
N MET A 1 13.96 -15.57 -19.00
CA MET A 1 12.87 -14.86 -19.73
C MET A 1 13.26 -13.40 -19.87
N ILE A 2 13.06 -12.80 -21.06
CA ILE A 2 13.31 -11.36 -21.27
C ILE A 2 11.96 -10.67 -21.24
N ILE A 3 11.73 -9.84 -20.21
CA ILE A 3 10.50 -9.04 -20.07
C ILE A 3 10.63 -7.80 -20.97
N LYS A 4 9.62 -7.57 -21.83
CA LYS A 4 9.53 -6.41 -22.71
C LYS A 4 8.17 -5.71 -22.62
N ASN A 5 7.10 -6.50 -22.54
CA ASN A 5 5.72 -6.03 -22.61
C ASN A 5 5.07 -6.18 -21.22
N VAL A 6 4.68 -5.09 -20.62
CA VAL A 6 4.12 -5.01 -19.26
C VAL A 6 2.71 -4.46 -19.32
N GLY A 7 1.75 -5.23 -18.82
CA GLY A 7 0.41 -4.74 -18.52
C GLY A 7 0.39 -4.04 -17.17
N PHE A 8 -0.31 -2.93 -17.06
CA PHE A 8 -0.50 -2.22 -15.79
C PHE A 8 -1.98 -1.90 -15.60
N ILE A 9 -2.62 -2.52 -14.63
CA ILE A 9 -4.04 -2.40 -14.35
C ILE A 9 -4.26 -1.64 -13.05
N GLY A 10 -4.97 -0.52 -13.16
CA GLY A 10 -5.17 0.44 -12.06
C GLY A 10 -4.16 1.60 -12.11
N LEU A 11 -4.62 2.74 -12.62
CA LEU A 11 -3.79 3.94 -12.85
C LEU A 11 -4.25 5.12 -11.99
N GLY A 12 -4.79 4.80 -10.81
CA GLY A 12 -5.11 5.78 -9.77
C GLY A 12 -3.89 6.49 -9.19
N ALA A 13 -3.99 7.00 -7.97
CA ALA A 13 -2.95 7.83 -7.34
C ALA A 13 -1.54 7.20 -7.36
N MET A 14 -1.43 5.89 -7.15
CA MET A 14 -0.15 5.17 -7.18
C MET A 14 0.23 4.73 -8.61
N GLY A 15 -0.65 4.04 -9.32
CA GLY A 15 -0.36 3.49 -10.64
C GLY A 15 0.01 4.56 -11.66
N SER A 16 -0.62 5.74 -11.61
CA SER A 16 -0.33 6.86 -12.51
C SER A 16 1.10 7.41 -12.38
N VAL A 17 1.76 7.17 -11.26
CA VAL A 17 3.16 7.61 -11.05
C VAL A 17 4.16 6.43 -11.14
N MET A 18 3.71 5.19 -10.91
CA MET A 18 4.56 4.00 -11.01
C MET A 18 4.73 3.54 -12.46
N ALA A 19 3.67 3.45 -13.24
CA ALA A 19 3.71 2.96 -14.62
C ALA A 19 4.62 3.79 -15.56
N PRO A 20 4.67 5.14 -15.48
CA PRO A 20 5.62 5.93 -16.27
C PRO A 20 7.09 5.64 -15.97
N LEU A 21 7.45 5.20 -14.78
CA LEU A 21 8.83 4.79 -14.46
C LEU A 21 9.23 3.56 -15.26
N ILE A 22 8.30 2.63 -15.43
CA ILE A 22 8.51 1.40 -16.22
C ILE A 22 8.72 1.77 -17.71
N VAL A 23 7.92 2.70 -18.24
CA VAL A 23 8.13 3.26 -19.60
C VAL A 23 9.52 3.88 -19.74
N LYS A 24 9.90 4.74 -18.77
CA LYS A 24 11.20 5.42 -18.75
C LYS A 24 12.38 4.44 -18.71
N ALA A 25 12.18 3.27 -18.11
CA ALA A 25 13.18 2.20 -18.08
C ALA A 25 13.26 1.38 -19.38
N GLY A 26 12.46 1.70 -20.40
CA GLY A 26 12.52 1.10 -21.74
C GLY A 26 11.57 -0.07 -21.96
N TYR A 27 10.60 -0.33 -21.07
CA TYR A 27 9.57 -1.34 -21.27
C TYR A 27 8.39 -0.80 -22.08
N ASN A 28 7.74 -1.64 -22.86
CA ASN A 28 6.44 -1.35 -23.47
C ASN A 28 5.36 -1.52 -22.41
N VAL A 29 4.70 -0.43 -22.02
CA VAL A 29 3.63 -0.47 -20.99
C VAL A 29 2.28 -0.32 -21.63
N PHE A 30 1.37 -1.26 -21.32
CA PHE A 30 -0.02 -1.28 -21.72
C PHE A 30 -0.87 -1.04 -20.48
N GLY A 31 -1.56 0.09 -20.43
CA GLY A 31 -2.29 0.54 -19.24
C GLY A 31 -3.80 0.42 -19.40
N TYR A 32 -4.46 -0.04 -18.34
CA TYR A 32 -5.91 -0.10 -18.23
C TYR A 32 -6.40 0.47 -16.91
N ASP A 33 -7.42 1.30 -16.99
CA ASP A 33 -8.18 1.79 -15.85
C ASP A 33 -9.62 2.05 -16.27
N ILE A 34 -10.58 1.70 -15.42
CA ILE A 34 -12.01 1.85 -15.76
C ILE A 34 -12.50 3.30 -15.67
N HIS A 35 -11.78 4.17 -14.96
CA HIS A 35 -12.16 5.55 -14.67
C HIS A 35 -11.21 6.59 -15.26
N ILE A 36 -10.00 6.19 -15.65
CA ILE A 36 -8.93 7.13 -16.00
C ILE A 36 -8.55 7.02 -17.47
N ASN A 37 -8.63 8.14 -18.18
CA ASN A 37 -8.01 8.28 -19.48
C ASN A 37 -6.52 8.62 -19.33
N ILE A 38 -5.66 7.81 -19.93
CA ILE A 38 -4.21 7.92 -19.83
C ILE A 38 -3.72 9.09 -20.66
N ALA A 39 -2.93 9.99 -20.08
CA ALA A 39 -2.31 11.07 -20.81
C ALA A 39 -1.30 10.54 -21.86
N LYS A 40 -1.39 11.01 -23.11
CA LYS A 40 -0.46 10.62 -24.18
C LYS A 40 1.01 10.87 -23.84
N SER A 41 1.29 11.89 -23.04
CA SER A 41 2.63 12.24 -22.55
C SER A 41 3.25 11.21 -21.59
N SER A 42 2.46 10.28 -21.06
CA SER A 42 2.96 9.24 -20.15
C SER A 42 3.78 8.15 -20.85
N GLY A 43 3.66 8.02 -22.18
CA GLY A 43 4.25 6.93 -22.95
C GLY A 43 3.58 5.56 -22.77
N ILE A 44 2.51 5.50 -21.98
CA ILE A 44 1.72 4.29 -21.74
C ILE A 44 0.75 4.11 -22.90
N LYS A 45 0.68 2.92 -23.48
CA LYS A 45 -0.29 2.55 -24.49
C LYS A 45 -1.61 2.22 -23.80
N GLN A 46 -2.61 3.08 -23.95
CA GLN A 46 -3.92 2.86 -23.34
C GLN A 46 -4.63 1.67 -23.97
N ILE A 47 -5.13 0.78 -23.12
CA ILE A 47 -6.00 -0.34 -23.43
C ILE A 47 -7.41 0.03 -22.94
N PHE A 48 -8.41 -0.20 -23.77
CA PHE A 48 -9.81 0.12 -23.45
C PHE A 48 -10.64 -1.11 -23.08
N ASN A 49 -10.13 -2.30 -23.38
CA ASN A 49 -10.80 -3.54 -23.04
C ASN A 49 -9.78 -4.53 -22.46
N ILE A 50 -10.07 -5.07 -21.30
CA ILE A 50 -9.20 -6.02 -20.60
C ILE A 50 -8.88 -7.27 -21.45
N LYS A 51 -9.75 -7.60 -22.42
CA LYS A 51 -9.53 -8.70 -23.36
C LYS A 51 -8.34 -8.47 -24.31
N GLU A 52 -7.83 -7.24 -24.39
CA GLU A 52 -6.65 -6.90 -25.19
C GLU A 52 -5.34 -7.18 -24.46
N PHE A 53 -5.40 -7.57 -23.16
CA PHE A 53 -4.23 -7.97 -22.38
C PHE A 53 -3.75 -9.37 -22.77
N THR A 54 -3.35 -9.52 -24.02
CA THR A 54 -2.80 -10.77 -24.59
C THR A 54 -1.33 -10.59 -24.93
N ASN A 55 -0.55 -11.67 -24.90
CA ASN A 55 0.87 -11.66 -25.27
C ASN A 55 1.74 -10.69 -24.46
N LEU A 56 1.40 -10.48 -23.19
CA LEU A 56 2.21 -9.71 -22.24
C LEU A 56 3.09 -10.65 -21.41
N ASP A 57 4.29 -10.17 -21.09
CA ASP A 57 5.23 -10.94 -20.26
C ASP A 57 4.82 -10.89 -18.78
N VAL A 58 4.38 -9.74 -18.32
CA VAL A 58 3.98 -9.46 -16.93
C VAL A 58 2.73 -8.60 -16.92
N ILE A 59 1.82 -8.86 -15.96
CA ILE A 59 0.68 -7.97 -15.66
C ILE A 59 0.77 -7.56 -14.19
N ILE A 60 0.79 -6.26 -13.94
CA ILE A 60 0.83 -5.64 -12.62
C ILE A 60 -0.56 -5.12 -12.28
N PHE A 61 -1.05 -5.46 -11.09
CA PHE A 61 -2.27 -4.89 -10.51
C PHE A 61 -1.90 -3.83 -9.46
N MET A 62 -2.57 -2.68 -9.52
CA MET A 62 -2.54 -1.62 -8.51
C MET A 62 -3.98 -1.16 -8.24
N LEU A 63 -4.74 -2.02 -7.59
CA LEU A 63 -6.19 -1.96 -7.43
C LEU A 63 -6.57 -1.71 -5.95
N PRO A 64 -7.82 -1.34 -5.65
CA PRO A 64 -8.25 -1.01 -4.29
C PRO A 64 -8.10 -2.15 -3.26
N ASN A 65 -8.34 -3.41 -3.67
CA ASN A 65 -8.30 -4.58 -2.78
C ASN A 65 -8.16 -5.90 -3.54
N GLY A 66 -7.90 -7.00 -2.81
CA GLY A 66 -7.70 -8.34 -3.36
C GLY A 66 -8.93 -8.92 -4.07
N LYS A 67 -10.15 -8.56 -3.64
CA LYS A 67 -11.37 -9.01 -4.31
C LYS A 67 -11.45 -8.48 -5.73
N ILE A 68 -11.17 -7.19 -5.93
CA ILE A 68 -11.13 -6.59 -7.27
C ILE A 68 -9.99 -7.21 -8.10
N VAL A 69 -8.84 -7.52 -7.49
CA VAL A 69 -7.75 -8.25 -8.16
C VAL A 69 -8.21 -9.62 -8.63
N ALA A 70 -8.95 -10.36 -7.82
CA ALA A 70 -9.50 -11.66 -8.19
C ALA A 70 -10.51 -11.55 -9.34
N ASP A 71 -11.45 -10.61 -9.26
CA ASP A 71 -12.47 -10.38 -10.31
C ASP A 71 -11.81 -10.03 -11.66
N VAL A 72 -10.82 -9.13 -11.65
CA VAL A 72 -10.06 -8.75 -12.85
C VAL A 72 -9.23 -9.93 -13.38
N THR A 73 -8.64 -10.71 -12.48
CA THR A 73 -7.90 -11.92 -12.89
C THR A 73 -8.83 -12.93 -13.57
N ASP A 74 -10.04 -13.11 -13.08
CA ASP A 74 -11.02 -14.01 -13.70
C ASP A 74 -11.41 -13.58 -15.12
N GLU A 75 -11.52 -12.28 -15.37
CA GLU A 75 -11.71 -11.76 -16.73
C GLU A 75 -10.50 -12.01 -17.63
N LEU A 76 -9.27 -11.81 -17.12
CA LEU A 76 -8.05 -12.10 -17.87
C LEU A 76 -7.95 -13.59 -18.24
N LEU A 77 -8.30 -14.48 -17.33
CA LEU A 77 -8.25 -15.94 -17.55
C LEU A 77 -9.17 -16.43 -18.66
N LYS A 78 -10.24 -15.70 -18.99
CA LYS A 78 -11.11 -16.02 -20.15
C LYS A 78 -10.39 -15.84 -21.48
N ASN A 79 -9.27 -15.11 -21.52
CA ASN A 79 -8.51 -14.79 -22.72
C ASN A 79 -7.17 -15.51 -22.82
N ASN A 80 -7.00 -16.66 -22.13
CA ASN A 80 -5.78 -17.48 -22.14
C ASN A 80 -4.51 -16.69 -21.81
N VAL A 81 -4.55 -15.82 -20.79
CA VAL A 81 -3.37 -15.09 -20.34
C VAL A 81 -2.37 -16.06 -19.72
N THR A 82 -1.11 -15.99 -20.17
CA THR A 82 0.04 -16.79 -19.68
C THR A 82 1.10 -15.93 -19.01
N SER A 83 0.83 -14.68 -18.76
CA SER A 83 1.74 -13.72 -18.14
C SER A 83 2.05 -14.07 -16.68
N ILE A 84 3.16 -13.53 -16.17
CA ILE A 84 3.38 -13.48 -14.72
C ILE A 84 2.47 -12.39 -14.15
N LEU A 85 1.65 -12.73 -13.18
CA LEU A 85 0.75 -11.80 -12.51
C LEU A 85 1.38 -11.30 -11.21
N ILE A 86 1.36 -9.98 -10.98
CA ILE A 86 1.94 -9.35 -9.79
C ILE A 86 0.89 -8.43 -9.15
N ASP A 87 0.47 -8.76 -7.94
CA ASP A 87 -0.41 -7.89 -7.16
C ASP A 87 0.42 -6.92 -6.30
N MET A 88 0.48 -5.67 -6.72
CA MET A 88 1.11 -4.57 -5.97
C MET A 88 0.08 -3.76 -5.15
N SER A 89 -1.17 -4.20 -5.11
CA SER A 89 -2.24 -3.59 -4.33
C SER A 89 -2.02 -3.76 -2.81
N SER A 90 -2.99 -3.35 -2.02
CA SER A 90 -3.05 -3.67 -0.59
C SER A 90 -4.22 -4.63 -0.34
N SER A 91 -3.91 -5.92 -0.46
CA SER A 91 -4.87 -7.02 -0.42
C SER A 91 -4.78 -7.80 0.89
N ASP A 92 -5.85 -8.53 1.25
CA ASP A 92 -5.79 -9.52 2.32
C ASP A 92 -4.91 -10.69 1.87
N PRO A 93 -3.89 -11.11 2.65
CA PRO A 93 -3.03 -12.23 2.28
C PRO A 93 -3.75 -13.56 2.16
N ARG A 94 -4.95 -13.71 2.75
CA ARG A 94 -5.80 -14.90 2.61
C ARG A 94 -6.39 -14.96 1.20
N ASP A 95 -6.94 -13.84 0.71
CA ASP A 95 -7.44 -13.72 -0.66
C ASP A 95 -6.32 -14.00 -1.67
N THR A 96 -5.13 -13.47 -1.39
CA THR A 96 -3.94 -13.69 -2.22
C THR A 96 -3.56 -15.17 -2.32
N LYS A 97 -3.57 -15.87 -1.19
CA LYS A 97 -3.28 -17.33 -1.17
C LYS A 97 -4.35 -18.13 -1.92
N GLU A 98 -5.62 -17.78 -1.76
CA GLU A 98 -6.73 -18.43 -2.46
C GLU A 98 -6.62 -18.24 -3.97
N LEU A 99 -6.41 -17.00 -4.42
CA LEU A 99 -6.19 -16.68 -5.83
C LEU A 99 -4.95 -17.42 -6.37
N GLY A 100 -3.86 -17.48 -5.59
CA GLY A 100 -2.65 -18.19 -5.97
C GLY A 100 -2.86 -19.69 -6.16
N GLN A 101 -3.68 -20.34 -5.34
CA GLN A 101 -4.04 -21.75 -5.53
C GLN A 101 -4.80 -21.97 -6.85
N LYS A 102 -5.74 -21.08 -7.17
CA LYS A 102 -6.51 -21.11 -8.42
C LYS A 102 -5.59 -20.93 -9.65
N LEU A 103 -4.65 -20.02 -9.57
CA LEU A 103 -3.70 -19.73 -10.66
C LEU A 103 -2.66 -20.86 -10.86
N LYS A 104 -2.23 -21.49 -9.77
CA LYS A 104 -1.32 -22.64 -9.80
C LYS A 104 -1.89 -23.82 -10.61
N ILE A 105 -3.18 -24.08 -10.52
CA ILE A 105 -3.86 -25.14 -11.29
C ILE A 105 -3.76 -24.86 -12.80
N LYS A 106 -3.63 -23.60 -13.18
CA LYS A 106 -3.52 -23.13 -14.58
C LYS A 106 -2.08 -22.88 -15.03
N ASP A 107 -1.09 -23.26 -14.21
CA ASP A 107 0.35 -22.99 -14.42
C ASP A 107 0.69 -21.51 -14.61
N ILE A 108 -0.07 -20.61 -13.98
CA ILE A 108 0.17 -19.16 -14.01
C ILE A 108 0.95 -18.75 -12.78
N LYS A 109 2.07 -18.04 -13.00
CA LYS A 109 2.91 -17.51 -11.93
C LYS A 109 2.23 -16.29 -11.31
N PHE A 110 2.11 -16.30 -9.97
CA PHE A 110 1.51 -15.21 -9.22
C PHE A 110 2.41 -14.79 -8.06
N LEU A 111 2.56 -13.49 -7.87
CA LEU A 111 3.36 -12.85 -6.82
C LEU A 111 2.53 -11.75 -6.17
N ASP A 112 2.74 -11.53 -4.89
CA ASP A 112 2.29 -10.32 -4.21
C ASP A 112 3.50 -9.42 -3.93
N ALA A 113 3.36 -8.15 -4.27
CA ALA A 113 4.45 -7.18 -4.17
C ALA A 113 3.95 -5.79 -3.73
N PRO A 114 3.20 -5.70 -2.62
CA PRO A 114 2.69 -4.42 -2.13
C PRO A 114 3.82 -3.46 -1.79
N VAL A 115 3.47 -2.17 -1.77
CA VAL A 115 4.43 -1.08 -1.66
C VAL A 115 4.23 -0.21 -0.41
N SER A 116 5.32 0.37 0.05
CA SER A 116 5.31 1.40 1.10
C SER A 116 6.18 2.59 0.68
N GLY A 117 5.74 3.83 1.00
CA GLY A 117 6.43 5.07 0.67
C GLY A 117 5.49 6.18 0.18
N GLY A 118 4.26 5.83 -0.19
CA GLY A 118 3.26 6.76 -0.71
C GLY A 118 3.62 7.35 -2.08
N VAL A 119 2.78 8.26 -2.56
CA VAL A 119 2.91 8.86 -3.89
C VAL A 119 4.24 9.63 -4.07
N SER A 120 4.75 10.27 -3.02
CA SER A 120 5.98 11.04 -3.07
C SER A 120 7.20 10.19 -3.42
N ARG A 121 7.35 9.03 -2.77
CA ARG A 121 8.44 8.07 -3.06
C ARG A 121 8.18 7.30 -4.35
N ALA A 122 6.92 7.01 -4.67
CA ALA A 122 6.56 6.37 -5.93
C ALA A 122 7.03 7.19 -7.14
N LYS A 123 6.86 8.52 -7.12
CA LYS A 123 7.29 9.43 -8.20
C LYS A 123 8.77 9.35 -8.54
N ILE A 124 9.61 9.04 -7.57
CA ILE A 124 11.07 9.00 -7.73
C ILE A 124 11.67 7.59 -7.72
N GLY A 125 10.80 6.55 -7.73
CA GLY A 125 11.25 5.16 -7.77
C GLY A 125 11.90 4.68 -6.47
N GLU A 126 11.50 5.20 -5.33
CA GLU A 126 12.06 4.89 -4.00
C GLU A 126 11.07 4.15 -3.08
N LEU A 127 10.16 3.38 -3.66
CA LEU A 127 9.26 2.56 -2.87
C LEU A 127 10.00 1.42 -2.17
N MET A 128 9.52 1.00 -1.00
CA MET A 128 9.82 -0.31 -0.46
C MET A 128 8.81 -1.30 -1.05
N ILE A 129 9.27 -2.31 -1.75
CA ILE A 129 8.46 -3.35 -2.40
C ILE A 129 8.66 -4.65 -1.63
N MET A 130 7.59 -5.19 -1.07
CA MET A 130 7.60 -6.38 -0.22
C MET A 130 7.16 -7.58 -1.05
N ALA A 131 8.10 -8.30 -1.67
CA ALA A 131 7.80 -9.35 -2.63
C ALA A 131 7.58 -10.70 -1.95
N GLY A 132 6.37 -11.25 -2.08
CA GLY A 132 5.98 -12.60 -1.65
C GLY A 132 5.72 -13.52 -2.83
N GLY A 133 6.15 -14.79 -2.71
CA GLY A 133 5.98 -15.80 -3.74
C GLY A 133 7.14 -16.76 -3.83
N HIS A 134 7.25 -17.48 -4.96
CA HIS A 134 8.40 -18.34 -5.21
C HIS A 134 9.63 -17.49 -5.58
N GLU A 135 10.77 -17.76 -5.00
CA GLU A 135 12.00 -16.96 -5.20
C GLU A 135 12.38 -16.87 -6.68
N ASP A 136 12.39 -17.99 -7.42
CA ASP A 136 12.70 -18.00 -8.86
C ASP A 136 11.77 -17.07 -9.67
N HIS A 137 10.50 -16.96 -9.28
CA HIS A 137 9.57 -16.06 -9.96
C HIS A 137 9.88 -14.59 -9.64
N ILE A 138 10.30 -14.30 -8.40
CA ILE A 138 10.70 -12.96 -7.97
C ILE A 138 11.98 -12.54 -8.71
N GLU A 139 12.98 -13.44 -8.84
CA GLU A 139 14.20 -13.17 -9.60
C GLU A 139 13.91 -12.77 -11.05
N ILE A 140 12.95 -13.45 -11.72
CA ILE A 140 12.55 -13.11 -13.10
C ILE A 140 12.08 -11.65 -13.21
N VAL A 141 11.32 -11.16 -12.24
CA VAL A 141 10.68 -9.83 -12.28
C VAL A 141 11.46 -8.77 -11.49
N GLN A 142 12.52 -9.15 -10.78
CA GLN A 142 13.25 -8.27 -9.87
C GLN A 142 13.76 -7.00 -10.57
N LYS A 143 14.32 -7.13 -11.78
CA LYS A 143 14.81 -5.98 -12.55
C LYS A 143 13.67 -5.01 -12.90
N LEU A 144 12.50 -5.52 -13.27
CA LEU A 144 11.31 -4.72 -13.54
C LEU A 144 10.82 -4.01 -12.27
N LEU A 145 10.68 -4.72 -11.17
CA LEU A 145 10.20 -4.14 -9.91
C LEU A 145 11.18 -3.10 -9.36
N SER A 146 12.49 -3.32 -9.51
CA SER A 146 13.53 -2.40 -9.03
C SER A 146 13.49 -1.02 -9.69
N VAL A 147 12.81 -0.87 -10.82
CA VAL A 147 12.56 0.44 -11.45
C VAL A 147 11.67 1.34 -10.56
N MET A 148 10.82 0.74 -9.76
CA MET A 148 9.85 1.46 -8.91
C MET A 148 10.32 1.59 -7.45
N GLY A 149 11.37 0.85 -7.05
CA GLY A 149 11.85 0.90 -5.68
C GLY A 149 12.78 -0.24 -5.29
N LYS A 150 13.06 -0.33 -3.99
CA LYS A 150 13.86 -1.40 -3.41
C LYS A 150 13.00 -2.64 -3.18
N VAL A 151 13.30 -3.74 -3.85
CA VAL A 151 12.63 -5.03 -3.68
C VAL A 151 13.24 -5.76 -2.49
N GLN A 152 12.38 -6.24 -1.59
CA GLN A 152 12.75 -7.10 -0.47
C GLN A 152 11.90 -8.37 -0.51
N PHE A 153 12.53 -9.50 -0.46
CA PHE A 153 11.86 -10.79 -0.33
C PHE A 153 11.18 -10.89 1.03
N ALA A 154 9.89 -11.17 1.03
CA ALA A 154 9.04 -11.23 2.22
C ALA A 154 8.76 -12.66 2.69
N GLY A 155 8.91 -13.66 1.80
CA GLY A 155 8.58 -15.05 2.07
C GLY A 155 7.62 -15.63 1.02
N PRO A 156 6.93 -16.75 1.32
CA PRO A 156 6.00 -17.37 0.40
C PRO A 156 4.83 -16.44 0.03
N LEU A 157 4.04 -16.83 -0.97
CA LEU A 157 2.90 -16.06 -1.48
C LEU A 157 1.96 -15.60 -0.35
N GLY A 158 1.60 -14.32 -0.36
CA GLY A 158 0.84 -13.61 0.66
C GLY A 158 1.70 -12.98 1.77
N SER A 159 3.00 -13.27 1.83
CA SER A 159 3.88 -12.68 2.86
C SER A 159 4.11 -11.18 2.66
N GLY A 160 4.16 -10.70 1.43
CA GLY A 160 4.24 -9.27 1.14
C GLY A 160 3.03 -8.52 1.67
N HIS A 161 1.82 -8.99 1.35
CA HIS A 161 0.57 -8.40 1.85
C HIS A 161 0.46 -8.48 3.38
N ALA A 162 0.87 -9.60 3.98
CA ALA A 162 0.89 -9.73 5.44
C ALA A 162 1.83 -8.70 6.09
N ILE A 163 3.07 -8.59 5.60
CA ILE A 163 4.03 -7.59 6.10
C ILE A 163 3.53 -6.18 5.85
N LYS A 164 2.89 -5.90 4.70
CA LYS A 164 2.30 -4.59 4.41
C LYS A 164 1.23 -4.21 5.45
N ALA A 165 0.30 -5.10 5.75
CA ALA A 165 -0.74 -4.89 6.75
C ALA A 165 -0.14 -4.67 8.15
N LEU A 166 0.80 -5.52 8.56
CA LEU A 166 1.50 -5.40 9.85
C LEU A 166 2.33 -4.12 9.95
N ASN A 167 3.01 -3.70 8.88
CA ASN A 167 3.71 -2.41 8.83
C ASN A 167 2.76 -1.23 9.08
N ASN A 168 1.58 -1.25 8.44
CA ASN A 168 0.62 -0.18 8.61
C ASN A 168 -0.03 -0.19 10.01
N TYR A 169 -0.23 -1.37 10.60
CA TYR A 169 -0.62 -1.49 12.01
C TYR A 169 0.42 -0.88 12.95
N VAL A 170 1.70 -1.22 12.81
CA VAL A 170 2.78 -0.65 13.65
C VAL A 170 2.86 0.87 13.47
N SER A 171 2.72 1.36 12.23
CA SER A 171 2.68 2.80 11.94
C SER A 171 1.47 3.48 12.59
N ALA A 172 0.30 2.86 12.57
CA ALA A 172 -0.93 3.38 13.16
C ALA A 172 -0.88 3.39 14.69
N ALA A 173 -0.37 2.33 15.31
CA ALA A 173 -0.17 2.28 16.76
C ALA A 173 0.76 3.40 17.24
N GLY A 174 1.90 3.58 16.53
CA GLY A 174 2.83 4.68 16.79
C GLY A 174 2.22 6.07 16.55
N LEU A 175 1.32 6.19 15.56
CA LEU A 175 0.58 7.43 15.28
C LEU A 175 -0.31 7.82 16.45
N ILE A 176 -1.16 6.91 16.90
CA ILE A 176 -2.11 7.15 17.98
C ILE A 176 -1.36 7.49 19.26
N ALA A 177 -0.36 6.68 19.65
CA ALA A 177 0.45 6.93 20.84
C ALA A 177 1.16 8.30 20.80
N SER A 178 1.69 8.68 19.63
CA SER A 178 2.36 9.98 19.45
C SER A 178 1.37 11.16 19.54
N PHE A 179 0.16 10.97 19.04
CA PHE A 179 -0.89 11.98 19.12
C PHE A 179 -1.39 12.19 20.52
N GLU A 180 -1.64 11.12 21.26
CA GLU A 180 -2.03 11.19 22.68
C GLU A 180 -0.94 11.84 23.52
N ALA A 181 0.33 11.46 23.32
CA ALA A 181 1.46 12.05 24.01
C ALA A 181 1.60 13.56 23.73
N LEU A 182 1.48 13.99 22.47
CA LEU A 182 1.54 15.41 22.11
C LEU A 182 0.38 16.20 22.71
N ALA A 183 -0.86 15.70 22.61
CA ALA A 183 -2.03 16.36 23.17
C ALA A 183 -1.92 16.50 24.70
N THR A 184 -1.43 15.45 25.38
CA THR A 184 -1.19 15.46 26.82
C THR A 184 -0.09 16.45 27.20
N ALA A 185 1.03 16.48 26.45
CA ALA A 185 2.14 17.41 26.68
C ALA A 185 1.68 18.87 26.57
N ILE A 186 0.89 19.20 25.56
CA ILE A 186 0.31 20.53 25.36
C ILE A 186 -0.62 20.88 26.54
N SER A 187 -1.47 19.95 26.96
CA SER A 187 -2.37 20.17 28.10
C SER A 187 -1.63 20.34 29.43
N PHE A 188 -0.44 19.74 29.55
CA PHE A 188 0.46 19.94 30.70
C PHE A 188 1.22 21.27 30.65
N GLY A 189 1.17 22.02 29.54
CA GLY A 189 1.89 23.28 29.35
C GLY A 189 3.23 23.16 28.65
N ILE A 190 3.55 22.00 28.06
CA ILE A 190 4.78 21.78 27.28
C ILE A 190 4.56 22.32 25.84
N LYS A 191 5.47 23.15 25.36
CA LYS A 191 5.45 23.64 23.99
C LYS A 191 5.68 22.49 23.00
N PRO A 192 4.92 22.41 21.89
CA PRO A 192 5.04 21.35 20.90
C PRO A 192 6.49 21.16 20.38
N GLU A 193 7.20 22.27 20.15
CA GLU A 193 8.58 22.22 19.64
C GLU A 193 9.54 21.56 20.65
N ASN A 194 9.36 21.85 21.94
CA ASN A 194 10.15 21.21 23.00
C ASN A 194 9.85 19.72 23.12
N PHE A 195 8.56 19.36 23.05
CA PHE A 195 8.15 17.96 23.00
C PHE A 195 8.81 17.21 21.85
N LEU A 196 8.72 17.73 20.61
CA LEU A 196 9.32 17.11 19.44
C LEU A 196 10.83 16.95 19.55
N LYS A 197 11.52 18.00 19.98
CA LYS A 197 12.97 17.97 20.15
C LYS A 197 13.42 16.86 21.12
N ILE A 198 12.71 16.72 22.23
CA ILE A 198 13.06 15.75 23.26
C ILE A 198 12.68 14.34 22.82
N ILE A 199 11.46 14.12 22.32
CA ILE A 199 10.99 12.79 21.94
C ILE A 199 11.81 12.19 20.79
N ASN A 200 12.23 13.03 19.83
CA ASN A 200 13.06 12.61 18.70
C ASN A 200 14.53 12.39 19.07
N GLY A 201 14.99 12.89 20.20
CA GLY A 201 16.29 12.59 20.78
C GLY A 201 16.28 11.41 21.75
N ALA A 202 15.11 10.84 22.07
CA ALA A 202 14.91 9.79 23.04
C ALA A 202 14.33 8.51 22.42
N THR A 203 14.12 7.48 23.24
CA THR A 203 13.61 6.15 22.81
C THR A 203 12.17 6.17 22.28
N GLY A 204 11.39 7.22 22.52
CA GLY A 204 10.03 7.39 21.99
C GLY A 204 9.97 7.80 20.52
N LYS A 205 11.12 8.06 19.89
CA LYS A 205 11.20 8.40 18.48
C LYS A 205 10.57 7.33 17.58
N ASN A 206 9.71 7.75 16.65
CA ASN A 206 9.11 6.89 15.64
C ASN A 206 8.79 7.69 14.36
N ASN A 207 8.27 7.03 13.32
CA ASN A 207 7.94 7.69 12.05
C ASN A 207 6.98 8.89 12.22
N THR A 208 6.04 8.80 13.15
CA THR A 208 5.08 9.90 13.38
C THR A 208 5.76 11.10 14.03
N THR A 209 6.57 10.88 15.05
CA THR A 209 7.25 11.98 15.74
C THR A 209 8.28 12.65 14.85
N GLU A 210 8.98 11.89 14.00
CA GLU A 210 10.05 12.40 13.15
C GLU A 210 9.54 13.11 11.88
N VAL A 211 8.46 12.58 11.26
CA VAL A 211 8.04 13.00 9.91
C VAL A 211 6.70 13.73 9.92
N LYS A 212 5.75 13.31 10.80
CA LYS A 212 4.35 13.73 10.65
C LYS A 212 3.93 14.85 11.59
N LEU A 213 4.37 14.81 12.86
CA LEU A 213 3.86 15.76 13.87
C LEU A 213 4.12 17.20 13.50
N ASP A 214 5.35 17.57 13.20
CA ASP A 214 5.68 18.97 12.84
C ASP A 214 5.01 19.38 11.53
N LYS A 215 5.23 18.57 10.49
CA LYS A 215 4.87 18.91 9.12
C LYS A 215 3.36 18.98 8.88
N PHE A 216 2.56 18.15 9.55
CA PHE A 216 1.14 17.99 9.23
C PHE A 216 0.21 18.27 10.40
N VAL A 217 0.63 18.01 11.65
CA VAL A 217 -0.24 18.10 12.82
C VAL A 217 -0.08 19.45 13.52
N ILE A 218 1.14 19.82 13.90
CA ILE A 218 1.43 21.11 14.57
C ILE A 218 1.21 22.27 13.59
N SER A 219 1.55 22.08 12.31
CA SER A 219 1.27 23.04 11.25
C SER A 219 -0.20 23.11 10.85
N GLU A 220 -1.05 22.24 11.38
CA GLU A 220 -2.49 22.10 11.09
C GLU A 220 -2.82 21.85 9.60
N LYS A 221 -1.88 21.40 8.78
CA LYS A 221 -2.09 21.13 7.34
C LYS A 221 -2.86 19.85 7.06
N PHE A 222 -2.68 18.81 7.84
CA PHE A 222 -3.36 17.51 7.73
C PHE A 222 -3.43 16.95 6.29
N ASN A 223 -2.35 17.03 5.56
CA ASN A 223 -2.27 16.69 4.13
C ASN A 223 -1.07 15.81 3.80
N SER A 224 -0.86 14.76 4.57
CA SER A 224 0.24 13.82 4.37
C SER A 224 0.12 13.01 3.08
N GLY A 225 -1.08 12.96 2.50
CA GLY A 225 -1.38 12.25 1.26
C GLY A 225 -1.69 10.77 1.43
N PHE A 226 -1.97 10.33 2.66
CA PHE A 226 -2.46 8.97 2.93
C PHE A 226 -3.84 9.03 3.59
N ALA A 227 -4.85 8.53 2.90
CA ALA A 227 -6.23 8.58 3.33
C ALA A 227 -6.48 7.63 4.52
N LEU A 228 -7.31 8.07 5.46
CA LEU A 228 -7.60 7.32 6.69
C LEU A 228 -8.35 6.02 6.42
N ASP A 229 -9.24 5.98 5.44
CA ASP A 229 -9.98 4.76 5.05
C ASP A 229 -9.04 3.65 4.60
N LEU A 230 -7.97 3.98 3.86
CA LEU A 230 -6.93 3.02 3.48
C LEU A 230 -6.14 2.52 4.71
N MET A 231 -5.85 3.39 5.66
CA MET A 231 -5.21 2.98 6.91
C MET A 231 -6.13 2.06 7.73
N VAL A 232 -7.42 2.39 7.85
CA VAL A 232 -8.43 1.56 8.54
C VAL A 232 -8.50 0.18 7.90
N LYS A 233 -8.59 0.11 6.57
CA LYS A 233 -8.60 -1.16 5.83
C LYS A 233 -7.36 -2.01 6.16
N ASP A 234 -6.17 -1.44 6.04
CA ASP A 234 -4.92 -2.18 6.22
C ASP A 234 -4.73 -2.63 7.68
N VAL A 235 -5.11 -1.80 8.65
CA VAL A 235 -5.05 -2.16 10.09
C VAL A 235 -6.09 -3.21 10.44
N SER A 236 -7.28 -3.19 9.81
CA SER A 236 -8.29 -4.23 9.98
C SER A 236 -7.81 -5.60 9.47
N ILE A 237 -7.10 -5.63 8.34
CA ILE A 237 -6.44 -6.85 7.83
C ILE A 237 -5.39 -7.34 8.86
N ALA A 238 -4.56 -6.46 9.39
CA ALA A 238 -3.56 -6.83 10.39
C ALA A 238 -4.19 -7.35 11.67
N ASP A 239 -5.23 -6.71 12.19
CA ASP A 239 -5.96 -7.14 13.38
C ASP A 239 -6.56 -8.54 13.20
N SER A 240 -7.19 -8.78 12.04
CA SER A 240 -7.72 -10.09 11.70
C SER A 240 -6.63 -11.18 11.65
N LEU A 241 -5.49 -10.91 10.98
CA LEU A 241 -4.35 -11.83 10.94
C LEU A 241 -3.79 -12.12 12.34
N ILE A 242 -3.65 -11.08 13.13
CA ILE A 242 -3.19 -11.20 14.50
C ILE A 242 -4.19 -12.06 15.31
N LYS A 243 -5.48 -11.88 15.18
CA LYS A 243 -6.51 -12.69 15.84
C LYS A 243 -6.47 -14.15 15.42
N ASP A 244 -6.20 -14.45 14.18
CA ASP A 244 -6.16 -15.81 13.67
C ASP A 244 -4.88 -16.58 14.09
N LEU A 245 -3.75 -15.88 14.22
CA LEU A 245 -2.43 -16.51 14.34
C LEU A 245 -1.78 -16.40 15.74
N SER A 246 -2.30 -15.56 16.61
CA SER A 246 -1.69 -15.32 17.94
C SER A 246 -2.70 -15.49 19.08
N ALA A 247 -2.24 -15.78 20.28
CA ALA A 247 -3.10 -16.15 21.42
C ALA A 247 -3.70 -14.94 22.18
N ASP A 248 -2.97 -13.84 22.36
CA ASP A 248 -3.42 -12.66 23.12
C ASP A 248 -2.99 -11.35 22.43
N LYS A 249 -3.92 -10.40 22.23
CA LYS A 249 -3.72 -9.28 21.28
C LYS A 249 -4.52 -8.02 21.56
N PRO A 250 -4.46 -7.49 22.76
CA PRO A 250 -5.32 -6.37 23.15
C PRO A 250 -5.04 -5.08 22.36
N LEU A 251 -3.82 -4.90 21.84
CA LEU A 251 -3.44 -3.64 21.19
C LEU A 251 -4.01 -3.52 19.78
N SER A 252 -3.96 -4.59 18.96
CA SER A 252 -4.40 -4.51 17.57
C SER A 252 -5.89 -4.18 17.45
N GLU A 253 -6.72 -4.78 18.30
CA GLU A 253 -8.15 -4.50 18.35
C GLU A 253 -8.46 -3.07 18.78
N ASN A 254 -7.75 -2.55 19.80
CA ASN A 254 -7.91 -1.17 20.24
C ASN A 254 -7.52 -0.16 19.16
N VAL A 255 -6.39 -0.38 18.47
CA VAL A 255 -5.94 0.47 17.36
C VAL A 255 -6.94 0.45 16.20
N SER A 256 -7.38 -0.74 15.79
CA SER A 256 -8.36 -0.91 14.71
C SER A 256 -9.69 -0.23 15.02
N SER A 257 -10.23 -0.48 16.22
CA SER A 257 -11.48 0.13 16.68
C SER A 257 -11.38 1.65 16.78
N TYR A 258 -10.26 2.18 17.29
CA TYR A 258 -10.06 3.63 17.43
C TYR A 258 -10.01 4.33 16.06
N LEU A 259 -9.31 3.77 15.09
CA LEU A 259 -9.24 4.33 13.74
C LEU A 259 -10.59 4.28 13.03
N SER A 260 -11.33 3.18 13.15
CA SER A 260 -12.68 3.06 12.55
C SER A 260 -13.64 4.11 13.11
N LYS A 261 -13.68 4.27 14.44
CA LYS A 261 -14.48 5.31 15.09
C LYS A 261 -14.03 6.73 14.73
N SER A 262 -12.72 6.92 14.49
CA SER A 262 -12.19 8.21 14.04
C SER A 262 -12.63 8.53 12.62
N LEU A 263 -12.63 7.53 11.73
CA LEU A 263 -13.12 7.69 10.36
C LEU A 263 -14.61 8.06 10.33
N GLU A 264 -15.45 7.40 11.15
CA GLU A 264 -16.87 7.73 11.29
C GLU A 264 -17.09 9.18 11.72
N LYS A 265 -16.28 9.68 12.66
CA LYS A 265 -16.38 11.06 13.16
C LYS A 265 -15.86 12.11 12.18
N LEU A 266 -14.82 11.79 11.41
CA LEU A 266 -14.18 12.73 10.47
C LEU A 266 -14.90 12.80 9.12
N GLY A 267 -15.66 11.77 8.75
CA GLY A 267 -16.47 11.75 7.54
C GLY A 267 -15.70 11.36 6.27
N VAL A 268 -15.91 12.11 5.19
CA VAL A 268 -15.48 11.69 3.83
C VAL A 268 -14.02 12.06 3.55
N ASN A 269 -13.23 11.07 3.17
CA ASN A 269 -11.85 11.18 2.70
C ASN A 269 -10.87 11.98 3.59
N PRO A 270 -10.88 11.82 4.92
CA PRO A 270 -9.90 12.50 5.76
C PRO A 270 -8.49 11.93 5.54
N ASP A 271 -7.48 12.79 5.68
CA ASP A 271 -6.09 12.34 5.82
C ASP A 271 -5.90 11.65 7.18
N HIS A 272 -5.10 10.60 7.24
CA HIS A 272 -4.91 9.86 8.49
C HIS A 272 -4.32 10.71 9.63
N THR A 273 -3.68 11.83 9.33
CA THR A 273 -3.18 12.77 10.35
C THR A 273 -4.29 13.56 11.01
N GLU A 274 -5.49 13.63 10.40
CA GLU A 274 -6.68 14.26 10.99
C GLU A 274 -7.22 13.52 12.21
N VAL A 275 -6.83 12.27 12.44
CA VAL A 275 -7.14 11.52 13.66
C VAL A 275 -6.76 12.32 14.92
N TYR A 276 -5.74 13.18 14.84
CA TYR A 276 -5.39 14.10 15.93
C TYR A 276 -6.53 15.04 16.34
N LYS A 277 -7.37 15.46 15.41
CA LYS A 277 -8.53 16.34 15.70
C LYS A 277 -9.58 15.66 16.59
N VAL A 278 -9.67 14.32 16.52
CA VAL A 278 -10.59 13.53 17.35
C VAL A 278 -10.14 13.47 18.81
N LEU A 279 -8.84 13.64 19.06
CA LEU A 279 -8.24 13.64 20.41
C LEU A 279 -8.30 15.00 21.10
N LYS A 280 -8.33 16.11 20.35
CA LYS A 280 -8.52 17.43 20.93
C LYS A 280 -9.88 17.46 21.60
N LYS A 281 -9.93 17.57 22.95
CA LYS A 281 -11.16 17.95 23.65
C LYS A 281 -11.65 19.25 23.02
N THR A 282 -12.91 19.28 22.58
CA THR A 282 -13.62 20.52 22.26
C THR A 282 -13.60 21.33 23.56
N THR A 283 -12.75 22.36 23.62
CA THR A 283 -12.77 23.38 24.68
C THR A 283 -14.04 24.23 24.53
#